data_ae7e12a8c6f81de93f1ff65ee7d8c3b7
#
_entry.id   ae7e12a8c6f81de93f1ff65ee7d8c3b7
#
_cell.length_a   1.000
_cell.length_b   1.000
_cell.length_c   1.000
_cell.angle_alpha   90.00
_cell.angle_beta   90.00
_cell.angle_gamma   90.00
#
_symmetry.space_group_name_H-M   'P 1'
#
loop_
_entity.id
_entity.type
_entity.pdbx_description
1 polymer ?
#
loop_
_entity_poly.entity_id
_entity_poly.type
_entity_poly.pdbx_seq_one_letter_code
_entity_poly.pdbx_strand_id
1 'polypeptide(L)'
;TLCFVGYQASGTLGRRLQQGHAQVPLMDKGQTLMIDIRCNMVTIDGFSGHSDRNQLFDYVSALNPTPRKIICHHGDPQTCNAFRQGLRERFRVQTYAPANLETLRLT
;
A
#
# COMPACT_ATOMS: atom_id res chain seq x y z
N THR A 1 18.33 4.07 -17.55
CA THR A 1 16.95 4.19 -17.02
C THR A 1 16.64 3.02 -16.10
N LEU A 2 16.07 3.30 -14.92
CA LEU A 2 15.52 2.32 -14.00
C LEU A 2 14.00 2.38 -14.08
N CYS A 3 13.37 1.21 -14.28
CA CYS A 3 11.92 1.10 -14.43
C CYS A 3 11.32 0.38 -13.22
N PHE A 4 10.39 1.01 -12.53
CA PHE A 4 9.60 0.41 -11.48
C PHE A 4 8.29 -0.12 -12.08
N VAL A 5 8.05 -1.41 -11.90
CA VAL A 5 6.84 -2.10 -12.39
C VAL A 5 5.95 -2.61 -11.26
N GLY A 6 6.27 -2.26 -10.01
CA GLY A 6 5.53 -2.69 -8.84
C GLY A 6 5.68 -1.75 -7.66
N TYR A 7 4.89 -2.02 -6.61
CA TYR A 7 4.85 -1.23 -5.39
C TYR A 7 6.20 -1.22 -4.67
N GLN A 8 6.59 -0.03 -4.23
CA GLN A 8 7.76 0.19 -3.38
C GLN A 8 7.30 0.64 -1.99
N ALA A 9 7.58 -0.18 -0.98
CA ALA A 9 7.16 0.09 0.40
C ALA A 9 7.80 1.36 0.96
N SER A 10 7.08 2.07 1.82
CA SER A 10 7.60 3.23 2.54
C SER A 10 8.87 2.89 3.32
N GLY A 11 9.85 3.79 3.32
CA GLY A 11 11.14 3.60 3.99
C GLY A 11 12.17 2.78 3.23
N THR A 12 11.80 2.11 2.12
CA THR A 12 12.74 1.33 1.31
C THR A 12 13.60 2.19 0.37
N LEU A 13 14.73 1.63 -0.04
CA LEU A 13 15.59 2.24 -1.06
C LEU A 13 14.83 2.46 -2.37
N GLY A 14 14.05 1.45 -2.81
CA GLY A 14 13.24 1.54 -4.03
C GLY A 14 12.26 2.70 -3.99
N ARG A 15 11.61 2.95 -2.84
CA ARG A 15 10.69 4.08 -2.67
C ARG A 15 11.40 5.43 -2.78
N ARG A 16 12.58 5.58 -2.19
CA ARG A 16 13.39 6.80 -2.30
C ARG A 16 13.79 7.08 -3.74
N LEU A 17 14.22 6.05 -4.47
CA LEU A 17 14.56 6.15 -5.89
C LEU A 17 13.33 6.55 -6.72
N GLN A 18 12.18 5.93 -6.49
CA GLN A 18 10.92 6.25 -7.17
C GLN A 18 10.46 7.69 -6.90
N GLN A 19 10.76 8.23 -5.72
CA GLN A 19 10.48 9.62 -5.34
C GLN A 19 11.47 10.64 -5.94
N GLY A 20 12.49 10.20 -6.67
CA GLY A 20 13.44 11.07 -7.36
C GLY A 20 14.53 11.65 -6.45
N HIS A 21 14.87 10.98 -5.34
CA HIS A 21 15.99 11.41 -4.52
C HIS A 21 17.29 11.39 -5.33
N ALA A 22 18.02 12.51 -5.34
CA ALA A 22 19.28 12.64 -6.06
C ALA A 22 20.40 11.78 -5.47
N GLN A 23 20.33 11.49 -4.18
CA GLN A 23 21.27 10.63 -3.45
C GLN A 23 20.52 9.65 -2.56
N VAL A 24 21.02 8.45 -2.45
CA VAL A 24 20.48 7.42 -1.56
C VAL A 24 21.56 6.74 -0.74
N PRO A 25 21.30 6.38 0.52
CA PRO A 25 22.24 5.61 1.33
C PRO A 25 22.21 4.14 0.90
N LEU A 26 23.39 3.59 0.63
CA LEU A 26 23.62 2.18 0.39
C LEU A 26 24.55 1.63 1.48
N MET A 27 24.19 0.48 2.04
CA MET A 27 25.04 -0.18 3.03
C MET A 27 26.00 -1.13 2.30
N ASP A 28 27.29 -0.87 2.42
CA ASP A 28 28.35 -1.75 1.91
C ASP A 28 29.34 -2.07 3.04
N LYS A 29 29.56 -3.37 3.27
CA LYS A 29 30.50 -3.91 4.29
C LYS A 29 30.39 -3.24 5.67
N GLY A 30 29.16 -2.92 6.09
CA GLY A 30 28.87 -2.28 7.38
C GLY A 30 29.09 -0.74 7.41
N GLN A 31 29.37 -0.13 6.29
CA GLN A 31 29.44 1.32 6.12
C GLN A 31 28.29 1.83 5.26
N THR A 32 27.79 3.01 5.62
CA THR A 32 26.76 3.68 4.81
C THR A 32 27.44 4.61 3.81
N LEU A 33 27.29 4.32 2.53
CA LEU A 33 27.76 5.15 1.43
C LEU A 33 26.59 5.92 0.83
N MET A 34 26.78 7.22 0.58
CA MET A 34 25.83 8.03 -0.18
C MET A 34 26.13 7.91 -1.67
N ILE A 35 25.18 7.38 -2.43
CA ILE A 35 25.32 7.13 -3.87
C ILE A 35 24.51 8.16 -4.66
N ASP A 36 25.19 8.84 -5.58
CA ASP A 36 24.54 9.75 -6.53
C ASP A 36 23.74 8.97 -7.56
N ILE A 37 22.50 9.37 -7.76
CA ILE A 37 21.60 8.75 -8.74
C ILE A 37 21.69 9.52 -10.06
N ARG A 38 22.27 8.87 -11.07
CA ARG A 38 22.49 9.45 -12.41
C ARG A 38 21.63 8.83 -13.51
N CYS A 39 20.72 7.94 -13.16
CA CYS A 39 19.81 7.31 -14.12
C CYS A 39 18.41 7.92 -14.07
N ASN A 40 17.71 7.86 -15.20
CA ASN A 40 16.32 8.25 -15.25
C ASN A 40 15.45 7.21 -14.53
N MET A 41 14.43 7.67 -13.80
CA MET A 41 13.44 6.84 -13.12
C MET A 41 12.13 6.89 -13.89
N VAL A 42 11.55 5.72 -14.13
CA VAL A 42 10.24 5.56 -14.77
C VAL A 42 9.41 4.62 -13.93
N THR A 43 8.15 4.97 -13.68
CA THR A 43 7.17 4.07 -13.06
C THR A 43 6.14 3.70 -14.10
N ILE A 44 5.88 2.41 -14.24
CA ILE A 44 4.84 1.88 -15.12
C ILE A 44 3.79 1.22 -14.22
N ASP A 45 2.62 1.82 -14.17
CA ASP A 45 1.47 1.27 -13.46
C ASP A 45 0.77 0.22 -14.34
N GLY A 46 0.12 -0.76 -13.70
CA GLY A 46 -0.67 -1.78 -14.39
C GLY A 46 -0.05 -3.17 -14.46
N PHE A 47 1.20 -3.35 -14.02
CA PHE A 47 1.81 -4.69 -13.87
C PHE A 47 1.55 -5.34 -12.51
N SER A 48 0.81 -4.67 -11.62
CA SER A 48 0.43 -5.23 -10.33
C SER A 48 -0.67 -6.29 -10.52
N GLY A 49 -0.48 -7.46 -9.92
CA GLY A 49 -1.52 -8.49 -9.82
C GLY A 49 -2.52 -8.23 -8.68
N HIS A 50 -2.35 -7.14 -7.93
CA HIS A 50 -3.28 -6.77 -6.86
C HIS A 50 -4.48 -6.03 -7.42
N SER A 51 -5.65 -6.29 -6.84
CA SER A 51 -6.86 -5.55 -7.14
C SER A 51 -6.69 -4.08 -6.73
N ASP A 52 -7.17 -3.19 -7.58
CA ASP A 52 -7.23 -1.76 -7.27
C ASP A 52 -8.40 -1.45 -6.30
N ARG A 53 -8.46 -0.18 -5.88
CA ARG A 53 -9.50 0.27 -4.94
C ARG A 53 -10.91 0.04 -5.47
N ASN A 54 -11.15 0.29 -6.75
CA ASN A 54 -12.48 0.14 -7.35
C ASN A 54 -12.88 -1.33 -7.45
N GLN A 55 -11.97 -2.19 -7.87
CA GLN A 55 -12.18 -3.64 -7.91
C GLN A 55 -12.51 -4.20 -6.52
N LEU A 56 -11.87 -3.71 -5.46
CA LEU A 56 -12.19 -4.10 -4.09
C LEU A 56 -13.58 -3.62 -3.65
N PHE A 57 -14.00 -2.42 -4.05
CA PHE A 57 -15.37 -1.95 -3.81
C PHE A 57 -16.40 -2.79 -4.56
N ASP A 58 -16.12 -3.13 -5.81
CA ASP A 58 -17.00 -3.96 -6.64
C ASP A 58 -17.12 -5.37 -6.07
N TYR A 59 -16.00 -5.93 -5.58
CA TYR A 59 -16.02 -7.20 -4.85
C TYR A 59 -16.96 -7.16 -3.64
N VAL A 60 -16.86 -6.14 -2.79
CA VAL A 60 -17.75 -6.01 -1.63
C VAL A 60 -19.20 -5.82 -2.05
N SER A 61 -19.46 -5.08 -3.15
CA SER A 61 -20.80 -4.90 -3.71
C SER A 61 -21.46 -6.21 -4.16
N ALA A 62 -20.64 -7.14 -4.65
CA ALA A 62 -21.11 -8.44 -5.16
C ALA A 62 -21.39 -9.47 -4.05
N LEU A 63 -20.99 -9.20 -2.80
CA LEU A 63 -21.22 -10.11 -1.69
C LEU A 63 -22.71 -10.13 -1.29
N ASN A 64 -23.27 -11.32 -1.23
CA ASN A 64 -24.66 -11.54 -0.78
C ASN A 64 -24.72 -12.70 0.24
N PRO A 65 -25.15 -12.48 1.49
CA PRO A 65 -25.54 -11.19 2.05
C PRO A 65 -24.36 -10.24 2.26
N THR A 66 -24.63 -8.93 2.29
CA THR A 66 -23.62 -7.91 2.64
C THR A 66 -23.04 -8.20 4.03
N PRO A 67 -21.72 -8.22 4.19
CA PRO A 67 -21.10 -8.52 5.48
C PRO A 67 -21.42 -7.44 6.52
N ARG A 68 -21.62 -7.84 7.76
CA ARG A 68 -21.88 -6.89 8.87
C ARG A 68 -20.62 -6.15 9.30
N LYS A 69 -19.46 -6.79 9.14
CA LYS A 69 -18.13 -6.26 9.53
C LYS A 69 -17.13 -6.52 8.42
N ILE A 70 -16.29 -5.55 8.13
CA ILE A 70 -15.18 -5.67 7.18
C ILE A 70 -13.91 -5.24 7.87
N ILE A 71 -12.87 -6.06 7.76
CA ILE A 71 -11.54 -5.77 8.29
C ILE A 71 -10.60 -5.52 7.12
N CYS A 72 -9.98 -4.35 7.09
CA CYS A 72 -8.98 -3.96 6.11
C CYS A 72 -7.58 -4.17 6.70
N HIS A 73 -6.74 -4.91 5.99
CA HIS A 73 -5.36 -5.17 6.40
C HIS A 73 -4.45 -5.31 5.17
N HIS A 74 -3.16 -5.52 5.39
CA HIS A 74 -2.17 -5.74 4.34
C HIS A 74 -1.95 -4.52 3.46
N GLY A 75 -1.78 -3.37 4.08
CA GLY A 75 -1.44 -2.10 3.43
C GLY A 75 -0.86 -1.10 4.43
N ASP A 76 -0.36 0.01 3.92
CA ASP A 76 0.05 1.12 4.78
C ASP A 76 -1.13 1.61 5.62
N PRO A 77 -0.91 2.03 6.88
CA PRO A 77 -1.97 2.48 7.77
C PRO A 77 -2.89 3.56 7.17
N GLN A 78 -2.32 4.50 6.42
CA GLN A 78 -3.09 5.54 5.74
C GLN A 78 -4.01 4.95 4.66
N THR A 79 -3.50 4.04 3.84
CA THR A 79 -4.26 3.37 2.77
C THR A 79 -5.38 2.52 3.34
N CYS A 80 -5.08 1.72 4.38
CA CYS A 80 -6.10 0.90 5.06
C CYS A 80 -7.19 1.75 5.68
N ASN A 81 -6.84 2.87 6.34
CA ASN A 81 -7.81 3.77 6.95
C ASN A 81 -8.67 4.50 5.90
N ALA A 82 -8.09 4.97 4.82
CA ALA A 82 -8.83 5.63 3.73
C ALA A 82 -9.80 4.65 3.04
N PHE A 83 -9.37 3.40 2.83
CA PHE A 83 -10.22 2.35 2.26
C PHE A 83 -11.35 1.96 3.22
N ARG A 84 -11.04 1.75 4.50
CA ARG A 84 -12.02 1.48 5.57
C ARG A 84 -13.09 2.56 5.62
N GLN A 85 -12.70 3.84 5.57
CA GLN A 85 -13.64 4.95 5.59
C GLN A 85 -14.56 4.90 4.36
N GLY A 86 -14.03 4.72 3.17
CA GLY A 86 -14.82 4.61 1.94
C GLY A 86 -15.82 3.44 1.96
N LEU A 87 -15.43 2.29 2.52
CA LEU A 87 -16.33 1.15 2.71
C LEU A 87 -17.48 1.50 3.66
N ARG A 88 -17.18 2.16 4.78
CA ARG A 88 -18.19 2.60 5.75
C ARG A 88 -19.19 3.57 5.14
N GLU A 89 -18.72 4.53 4.36
CA GLU A 89 -19.56 5.54 3.70
C GLU A 89 -20.47 4.90 2.64
N ARG A 90 -19.88 4.02 1.80
CA ARG A 90 -20.60 3.43 0.66
C ARG A 90 -21.59 2.32 1.07
N PHE A 91 -21.21 1.46 2.00
CA PHE A 91 -22.01 0.25 2.34
C PHE A 91 -22.68 0.35 3.71
N ARG A 92 -22.39 1.37 4.52
CA ARG A 92 -22.92 1.57 5.88
C ARG A 92 -22.70 0.37 6.80
N VAL A 93 -21.59 -0.34 6.63
CA VAL A 93 -21.17 -1.49 7.41
C VAL A 93 -20.12 -1.08 8.46
N GLN A 94 -19.96 -1.91 9.49
CA GLN A 94 -18.87 -1.71 10.45
C GLN A 94 -17.54 -2.06 9.79
N THR A 95 -16.57 -1.16 9.87
CA THR A 95 -15.27 -1.34 9.22
C THR A 95 -14.12 -1.08 10.19
N TYR A 96 -13.08 -1.89 10.10
CA TYR A 96 -11.91 -1.85 10.96
C TYR A 96 -10.64 -1.86 10.12
N ALA A 97 -9.60 -1.20 10.61
CA ALA A 97 -8.23 -1.28 10.09
C ALA A 97 -7.30 -1.39 11.29
N PRO A 98 -7.17 -2.60 11.87
CA PRO A 98 -6.41 -2.79 13.10
C PRO A 98 -4.93 -2.53 12.90
N ALA A 99 -4.29 -2.00 13.93
CA ALA A 99 -2.85 -1.93 14.02
C ALA A 99 -2.24 -3.32 14.28
N ASN A 100 -0.92 -3.44 14.12
CA ASN A 100 -0.23 -4.69 14.48
C ASN A 100 -0.51 -5.07 15.94
N LEU A 101 -0.84 -6.34 16.14
CA LEU A 101 -1.16 -6.93 17.44
C LEU A 101 -2.45 -6.39 18.10
N GLU A 102 -3.23 -5.59 17.42
CA GLU A 102 -4.54 -5.18 17.91
C GLU A 102 -5.54 -6.33 17.83
N THR A 103 -6.25 -6.55 18.94
CA THR A 103 -7.27 -7.60 19.04
C THR A 103 -8.65 -7.02 18.76
N LEU A 104 -9.39 -7.63 17.86
CA LEU A 104 -10.78 -7.26 17.54
C LEU A 104 -11.75 -8.35 18.00
N ARG A 105 -12.84 -7.93 18.67
CA ARG A 105 -13.95 -8.84 18.97
C ARG A 105 -14.89 -8.89 17.77
N LEU A 106 -15.12 -10.07 17.22
CA LEU A 106 -15.96 -10.28 16.03
C LEU A 106 -17.43 -10.56 16.35
N THR A 107 -17.74 -10.85 17.59
CA THR A 107 -19.11 -11.12 18.08
C THR A 107 -19.74 -9.87 18.64
#